data_8cb3a2d15380fe6a75c66b313c7f2449
#
_entry.id   8cb3a2d15380fe6a75c66b313c7f2449
#
_cell.length_a   1.000
_cell.length_b   1.000
_cell.length_c   1.000
_cell.angle_alpha   90.00
_cell.angle_beta   90.00
_cell.angle_gamma   90.00
#
_symmetry.space_group_name_H-M   'P 1'
#
loop_
_entity.id
_entity.type
_entity.pdbx_description
1 polymer ?
#
loop_
_entity_poly.entity_id
_entity_poly.type
_entity_poly.pdbx_seq_one_letter_code
_entity_poly.pdbx_strand_id
1 'polypeptide(L)'
;SGRLTEITSGGDDSGISFTVVGTDVNGESMSESITGADSGAATGEKYFKTITSITAVGDPAGTVIAGTTADAADVVFKGRTRVRGVTIVNDAAAGTVDIVNASGADSITSGTSTFKMGTVADATAVSGVAIPEDGVLFKNGAYAKFAIGKCESLTVFRD
;
A
#
# COMPACT_ATOMS: atom_id res chain seq x y z
N SER A 1 1.20 -8.85 1.39
CA SER A 1 1.02 -7.42 1.06
C SER A 1 2.14 -6.58 1.67
N GLY A 2 2.48 -5.50 1.00
CA GLY A 2 3.32 -4.44 1.55
C GLY A 2 2.51 -3.46 2.39
N ARG A 3 3.19 -2.71 3.29
CA ARG A 3 2.59 -1.70 4.19
C ARG A 3 3.40 -0.41 4.14
N LEU A 4 2.74 0.73 4.36
CA LEU A 4 3.44 2.00 4.58
C LEU A 4 4.11 1.98 5.95
N THR A 5 5.34 2.50 6.01
CA THR A 5 6.06 2.69 7.28
C THR A 5 5.60 3.96 7.96
N GLU A 6 5.45 3.91 9.27
CA GLU A 6 5.13 5.08 10.11
C GLU A 6 6.23 5.26 11.17
N ILE A 7 6.74 6.48 11.29
CA ILE A 7 7.71 6.88 12.30
C ILE A 7 7.03 7.87 13.26
N THR A 8 6.94 7.50 14.53
CA THR A 8 6.38 8.35 15.57
C THR A 8 7.52 8.93 16.42
N SER A 9 7.63 10.24 16.45
CA SER A 9 8.62 10.99 17.20
C SER A 9 8.05 11.48 18.54
N GLY A 10 8.81 11.27 19.62
CA GLY A 10 8.47 11.76 20.96
C GLY A 10 8.98 13.17 21.24
N GLY A 11 9.72 13.77 20.34
CA GLY A 11 10.23 15.13 20.36
C GLY A 11 10.20 15.76 18.97
N ASP A 12 10.83 16.92 18.80
CA ASP A 12 10.94 17.58 17.49
C ASP A 12 12.02 16.93 16.62
N ASP A 13 11.59 16.03 15.74
CA ASP A 13 12.43 15.37 14.74
C ASP A 13 12.16 15.88 13.32
N SER A 14 11.52 17.05 13.16
CA SER A 14 11.20 17.62 11.84
C SER A 14 12.42 17.93 10.97
N GLY A 15 13.61 18.03 11.59
CA GLY A 15 14.90 18.15 10.92
C GLY A 15 15.65 16.82 10.73
N ILE A 16 15.10 15.70 11.21
CA ILE A 16 15.73 14.38 11.16
C ILE A 16 15.11 13.56 10.03
N SER A 17 15.97 12.89 9.26
CA SER A 17 15.55 11.99 8.20
C SER A 17 15.76 10.53 8.61
N PHE A 18 14.77 9.69 8.41
CA PHE A 18 14.81 8.25 8.68
C PHE A 18 14.88 7.50 7.36
N THR A 19 16.00 6.82 7.10
CA THR A 19 16.17 5.97 5.94
C THR A 19 15.64 4.58 6.24
N VAL A 20 14.58 4.18 5.55
CA VAL A 20 13.98 2.84 5.60
C VAL A 20 14.50 2.05 4.42
N VAL A 21 15.00 0.82 4.66
CA VAL A 21 15.50 -0.09 3.64
C VAL A 21 14.78 -1.44 3.78
N GLY A 22 14.40 -2.03 2.66
CA GLY A 22 13.72 -3.31 2.67
C GLY A 22 13.42 -3.82 1.26
N THR A 23 12.34 -4.58 1.13
CA THR A 23 11.85 -5.04 -0.18
C THR A 23 10.43 -4.56 -0.44
N ASP A 24 10.13 -4.33 -1.70
CA ASP A 24 8.81 -3.98 -2.19
C ASP A 24 7.87 -5.21 -2.30
N VAL A 25 6.64 -4.99 -2.78
CA VAL A 25 5.63 -6.05 -2.98
C VAL A 25 6.02 -7.07 -4.05
N ASN A 26 6.96 -6.74 -4.93
CA ASN A 26 7.53 -7.66 -5.93
C ASN A 26 8.74 -8.45 -5.38
N GLY A 27 9.24 -8.10 -4.18
CA GLY A 27 10.45 -8.66 -3.60
C GLY A 27 11.76 -8.00 -4.08
N GLU A 28 11.66 -6.84 -4.76
CA GLU A 28 12.81 -6.06 -5.21
C GLU A 28 13.30 -5.13 -4.11
N SER A 29 14.59 -4.83 -4.05
CA SER A 29 15.17 -3.92 -3.06
C SER A 29 14.57 -2.52 -3.20
N MET A 30 14.18 -1.94 -2.08
CA MET A 30 13.58 -0.62 -2.03
C MET A 30 14.07 0.16 -0.83
N SER A 31 14.19 1.47 -0.99
CA SER A 31 14.48 2.40 0.12
C SER A 31 13.60 3.63 0.04
N GLU A 32 13.40 4.26 1.20
CA GLU A 32 12.65 5.50 1.35
C GLU A 32 13.28 6.35 2.45
N SER A 33 13.21 7.67 2.30
CA SER A 33 13.58 8.63 3.33
C SER A 33 12.32 9.29 3.86
N ILE A 34 12.04 9.12 5.14
CA ILE A 34 10.89 9.72 5.83
C ILE A 34 11.43 10.83 6.74
N THR A 35 10.95 12.05 6.55
CA THR A 35 11.25 13.15 7.49
C THR A 35 10.42 12.97 8.74
N GLY A 36 11.04 13.03 9.91
CA GLY A 36 10.37 12.93 11.19
C GLY A 36 9.37 14.07 11.43
N ALA A 37 8.59 13.95 12.47
CA ALA A 37 7.60 14.95 12.87
C ALA A 37 8.02 15.66 14.17
N ASP A 38 7.43 16.84 14.42
CA ASP A 38 7.48 17.48 15.73
C ASP A 38 6.42 16.80 16.63
N SER A 39 6.90 15.96 17.55
CA SER A 39 6.04 15.27 18.55
C SER A 39 4.82 14.58 17.93
N GLY A 40 5.04 13.78 16.87
CA GLY A 40 3.95 13.17 16.12
C GLY A 40 4.39 12.06 15.18
N ALA A 41 3.47 11.61 14.33
CA ALA A 41 3.71 10.55 13.34
C ALA A 41 3.98 11.13 11.94
N ALA A 42 4.96 10.55 11.27
CA ALA A 42 5.25 10.76 9.85
C ALA A 42 5.10 9.44 9.11
N THR A 43 4.31 9.43 8.03
CA THR A 43 4.04 8.24 7.22
C THR A 43 4.83 8.32 5.91
N GLY A 44 5.46 7.20 5.54
CA GLY A 44 6.09 7.02 4.24
C GLY A 44 5.08 6.87 3.11
N GLU A 45 5.58 6.87 1.88
CA GLU A 45 4.79 6.77 0.66
C GLU A 45 4.95 5.44 -0.06
N LYS A 46 5.94 4.60 0.37
CA LYS A 46 6.26 3.33 -0.29
C LYS A 46 5.77 2.13 0.52
N TYR A 47 5.23 1.14 -0.19
CA TYR A 47 4.71 -0.09 0.41
C TYR A 47 5.81 -1.14 0.54
N PHE A 48 6.36 -1.29 1.75
CA PHE A 48 7.37 -2.30 2.07
C PHE A 48 6.71 -3.65 2.40
N LYS A 49 7.15 -4.71 1.75
CA LYS A 49 6.82 -6.10 2.10
C LYS A 49 7.65 -6.58 3.28
N THR A 50 8.93 -6.21 3.30
CA THR A 50 9.85 -6.43 4.43
C THR A 50 10.64 -5.17 4.69
N ILE A 51 10.98 -4.93 5.94
CA ILE A 51 11.92 -3.87 6.35
C ILE A 51 13.13 -4.57 6.96
N THR A 52 14.32 -4.23 6.47
CA THR A 52 15.60 -4.78 6.96
C THR A 52 16.31 -3.83 7.91
N SER A 53 16.15 -2.52 7.70
CA SER A 53 16.71 -1.52 8.61
C SER A 53 15.94 -0.20 8.53
N ILE A 54 15.98 0.55 9.64
CA ILE A 54 15.59 1.95 9.73
C ILE A 54 16.74 2.67 10.43
N THR A 55 17.27 3.71 9.79
CA THR A 55 18.43 4.47 10.30
C THR A 55 18.10 5.95 10.33
N ALA A 56 18.27 6.59 11.50
CA ALA A 56 18.16 8.03 11.63
C ALA A 56 19.42 8.71 11.07
N VAL A 57 19.23 9.80 10.36
CA VAL A 57 20.30 10.70 9.90
C VAL A 57 20.32 11.91 10.84
N GLY A 58 21.12 11.82 11.90
CA GLY A 58 21.17 12.77 13.00
C GLY A 58 20.81 12.10 14.32
N ASP A 59 20.64 12.91 15.36
CA ASP A 59 20.36 12.48 16.73
C ASP A 59 18.89 12.86 17.07
N PRO A 60 17.97 11.89 17.13
CA PRO A 60 16.56 12.18 17.38
C PRO A 60 16.31 12.79 18.77
N ALA A 61 15.37 13.71 18.84
CA ALA A 61 14.99 14.44 20.05
C ALA A 61 13.97 13.65 20.89
N GLY A 62 14.35 12.49 21.42
CA GLY A 62 13.52 11.68 22.30
C GLY A 62 13.31 10.25 21.78
N THR A 63 12.24 9.63 22.25
CA THR A 63 11.91 8.24 21.84
C THR A 63 11.32 8.23 20.43
N VAL A 64 11.87 7.38 19.56
CA VAL A 64 11.34 7.13 18.23
C VAL A 64 10.74 5.72 18.17
N ILE A 65 9.53 5.61 17.66
CA ILE A 65 8.84 4.34 17.46
C ILE A 65 8.60 4.16 15.96
N ALA A 66 9.00 3.00 15.44
CA ALA A 66 8.70 2.63 14.06
C ALA A 66 7.57 1.58 14.01
N GLY A 67 6.62 1.79 13.14
CA GLY A 67 5.46 0.93 12.94
C GLY A 67 5.02 0.88 11.49
N THR A 68 3.82 0.40 11.27
CA THR A 68 3.18 0.39 9.95
C THR A 68 1.73 0.87 10.06
N THR A 69 1.24 1.55 9.04
CA THR A 69 -0.17 1.96 8.95
C THR A 69 -1.09 0.76 8.63
N ALA A 70 -2.40 0.99 8.62
CA ALA A 70 -3.38 0.03 8.10
C ALA A 70 -3.39 -0.07 6.58
N ASP A 71 -2.82 0.92 5.87
CA ASP A 71 -2.76 0.93 4.42
C ASP A 71 -1.81 -0.14 3.89
N ALA A 72 -2.32 -0.94 2.97
CA ALA A 72 -1.63 -2.06 2.39
C ALA A 72 -1.74 -2.06 0.85
N ALA A 73 -0.75 -2.65 0.19
CA ALA A 73 -0.80 -2.90 -1.23
C ALA A 73 -0.22 -4.27 -1.59
N ASP A 74 -0.67 -4.79 -2.74
CA ASP A 74 -0.10 -6.00 -3.32
C ASP A 74 -0.05 -5.92 -4.84
N VAL A 75 0.83 -6.74 -5.43
CA VAL A 75 0.94 -6.82 -6.88
C VAL A 75 -0.19 -7.69 -7.45
N VAL A 76 -0.92 -7.16 -8.43
CA VAL A 76 -1.83 -7.92 -9.29
C VAL A 76 -1.06 -8.42 -10.50
N PHE A 77 -0.33 -7.51 -11.17
CA PHE A 77 0.53 -7.86 -12.30
C PHE A 77 1.56 -6.75 -12.58
N LYS A 78 2.83 -7.16 -12.72
CA LYS A 78 3.92 -6.27 -13.09
C LYS A 78 3.97 -6.13 -14.62
N GLY A 79 3.56 -4.98 -15.12
CA GLY A 79 3.52 -4.68 -16.53
C GLY A 79 2.11 -4.54 -17.10
N ARG A 80 2.02 -4.42 -18.42
CA ARG A 80 0.75 -4.19 -19.11
C ARG A 80 -0.17 -5.39 -18.98
N THR A 81 -1.42 -5.16 -18.51
CA THR A 81 -2.44 -6.21 -18.34
C THR A 81 -3.85 -5.63 -18.50
N ARG A 82 -4.82 -6.49 -18.65
CA ARG A 82 -6.25 -6.14 -18.58
C ARG A 82 -6.90 -6.86 -17.40
N VAL A 83 -7.60 -6.12 -16.56
CA VAL A 83 -8.43 -6.67 -15.48
C VAL A 83 -9.83 -6.89 -16.02
N ARG A 84 -10.31 -8.13 -15.92
CA ARG A 84 -11.64 -8.57 -16.42
C ARG A 84 -12.65 -8.75 -15.32
N GLY A 85 -12.22 -8.82 -14.09
CA GLY A 85 -13.11 -8.94 -12.95
C GLY A 85 -12.36 -8.91 -11.63
N VAL A 86 -13.08 -8.58 -10.59
CA VAL A 86 -12.57 -8.55 -9.22
C VAL A 86 -13.61 -9.15 -8.30
N THR A 87 -13.17 -10.04 -7.42
CA THR A 87 -14.01 -10.56 -6.33
C THR A 87 -13.32 -10.31 -5.01
N ILE A 88 -14.06 -9.78 -4.05
CA ILE A 88 -13.60 -9.44 -2.71
C ILE A 88 -14.41 -10.25 -1.71
N VAL A 89 -13.74 -10.94 -0.80
CA VAL A 89 -14.33 -11.36 0.47
C VAL A 89 -14.18 -10.19 1.43
N ASN A 90 -15.31 -9.66 1.91
CA ASN A 90 -15.29 -8.50 2.78
C ASN A 90 -14.81 -8.89 4.18
N ASP A 91 -14.43 -7.88 4.96
CA ASP A 91 -14.10 -8.02 6.37
C ASP A 91 -15.15 -7.31 7.23
N ALA A 92 -14.98 -7.32 8.56
CA ALA A 92 -15.93 -6.76 9.53
C ALA A 92 -16.19 -5.26 9.38
N ALA A 93 -15.38 -4.54 8.61
CA ALA A 93 -15.53 -3.09 8.42
C ALA A 93 -15.53 -2.69 6.95
N ALA A 94 -16.42 -1.78 6.59
CA ALA A 94 -16.50 -1.21 5.24
C ALA A 94 -15.23 -0.40 4.87
N GLY A 95 -14.87 -0.46 3.59
CA GLY A 95 -13.71 0.25 3.04
C GLY A 95 -13.73 0.28 1.52
N THR A 96 -12.56 0.37 0.93
CA THR A 96 -12.38 0.32 -0.52
C THR A 96 -11.18 -0.52 -0.91
N VAL A 97 -11.29 -1.21 -2.05
CA VAL A 97 -10.16 -1.78 -2.79
C VAL A 97 -10.00 -0.97 -4.06
N ASP A 98 -8.80 -0.48 -4.30
CA ASP A 98 -8.46 0.36 -5.44
C ASP A 98 -7.37 -0.33 -6.27
N ILE A 99 -7.67 -0.64 -7.53
CA ILE A 99 -6.67 -1.16 -8.47
C ILE A 99 -6.07 0.03 -9.21
N VAL A 100 -4.80 0.29 -8.93
CA VAL A 100 -4.06 1.43 -9.47
C VAL A 100 -3.15 1.01 -10.61
N ASN A 101 -3.03 1.88 -11.60
CA ASN A 101 -2.04 1.77 -12.67
C ASN A 101 -0.77 2.50 -12.24
N ALA A 102 0.29 1.74 -11.92
CA ALA A 102 1.56 2.27 -11.47
C ALA A 102 2.72 1.66 -12.27
N SER A 103 3.81 2.40 -12.44
CA SER A 103 4.99 1.96 -13.21
C SER A 103 5.88 0.96 -12.44
N GLY A 104 5.71 0.90 -11.12
CA GLY A 104 6.44 0.00 -10.24
C GLY A 104 5.83 0.04 -8.84
N ALA A 105 6.33 -0.82 -7.96
CA ALA A 105 5.86 -0.90 -6.59
C ALA A 105 6.21 0.36 -5.75
N ASP A 106 7.25 1.07 -6.13
CA ASP A 106 7.69 2.34 -5.54
C ASP A 106 6.76 3.52 -5.86
N SER A 107 5.91 3.37 -6.86
CA SER A 107 4.97 4.41 -7.34
C SER A 107 3.49 4.06 -7.11
N ILE A 108 3.18 3.09 -6.26
CA ILE A 108 1.80 2.67 -5.99
C ILE A 108 0.97 3.80 -5.37
N THR A 109 1.53 4.56 -4.44
CA THR A 109 0.85 5.67 -3.76
C THR A 109 0.43 6.76 -4.74
N SER A 110 1.29 7.11 -5.68
CA SER A 110 1.03 8.09 -6.75
C SER A 110 0.37 7.48 -8.00
N GLY A 111 0.11 6.18 -8.00
CA GLY A 111 -0.50 5.46 -9.11
C GLY A 111 -1.90 5.97 -9.42
N THR A 112 -2.27 5.96 -10.71
CA THR A 112 -3.60 6.37 -11.15
C THR A 112 -4.63 5.33 -10.75
N SER A 113 -5.61 5.71 -9.93
CA SER A 113 -6.78 4.89 -9.62
C SER A 113 -7.56 4.62 -10.91
N THR A 114 -7.59 3.38 -11.33
CA THR A 114 -8.20 2.98 -12.60
C THR A 114 -9.48 2.17 -12.38
N PHE A 115 -9.57 1.46 -11.28
CA PHE A 115 -10.73 0.69 -10.88
C PHE A 115 -10.85 0.66 -9.35
N LYS A 116 -12.02 1.04 -8.81
CA LYS A 116 -12.27 1.08 -7.38
C LYS A 116 -13.57 0.36 -7.02
N MET A 117 -13.54 -0.48 -6.00
CA MET A 117 -14.70 -1.12 -5.40
C MET A 117 -14.84 -0.77 -3.92
N GLY A 118 -16.08 -0.52 -3.50
CA GLY A 118 -16.43 -0.49 -2.08
C GLY A 118 -16.54 -1.90 -1.51
N THR A 119 -16.17 -2.06 -0.24
CA THR A 119 -16.47 -3.23 0.58
C THR A 119 -17.60 -2.90 1.56
N VAL A 120 -18.35 -3.88 1.98
CA VAL A 120 -19.40 -3.73 3.01
C VAL A 120 -18.89 -4.25 4.36
N ALA A 121 -19.45 -3.75 5.46
CA ALA A 121 -19.11 -4.21 6.80
C ALA A 121 -19.83 -5.52 7.13
N ASP A 122 -19.43 -6.59 6.45
CA ASP A 122 -19.99 -7.94 6.63
C ASP A 122 -18.93 -8.97 6.21
N ALA A 123 -18.30 -9.60 7.19
CA ALA A 123 -17.26 -10.61 6.98
C ALA A 123 -17.74 -11.88 6.25
N THR A 124 -19.06 -12.06 6.07
CA THR A 124 -19.64 -13.19 5.32
C THR A 124 -20.02 -12.81 3.89
N ALA A 125 -20.01 -11.51 3.56
CA ALA A 125 -20.40 -11.03 2.25
C ALA A 125 -19.26 -11.12 1.23
N VAL A 126 -19.62 -11.51 0.03
CA VAL A 126 -18.73 -11.48 -1.13
C VAL A 126 -19.21 -10.44 -2.11
N SER A 127 -18.34 -9.50 -2.45
CA SER A 127 -18.59 -8.47 -3.45
C SER A 127 -17.78 -8.79 -4.70
N GLY A 128 -18.39 -8.70 -5.87
CA GLY A 128 -17.69 -8.99 -7.11
C GLY A 128 -18.25 -8.20 -8.29
N VAL A 129 -17.40 -7.94 -9.26
CA VAL A 129 -17.77 -7.35 -10.53
C VAL A 129 -17.04 -8.06 -11.67
N ALA A 130 -17.81 -8.44 -12.69
CA ALA A 130 -17.28 -8.83 -13.98
C ALA A 130 -17.26 -7.58 -14.88
N ILE A 131 -16.14 -7.35 -15.53
CA ILE A 131 -15.97 -6.23 -16.47
C ILE A 131 -16.17 -6.81 -17.88
N PRO A 132 -17.22 -6.38 -18.60
CA PRO A 132 -17.54 -6.93 -19.92
C PRO A 132 -16.47 -6.57 -20.97
N GLU A 133 -16.55 -7.24 -22.10
CA GLU A 133 -15.71 -7.03 -23.28
C GLU A 133 -14.20 -7.23 -22.97
N ASP A 134 -13.42 -6.24 -23.31
CA ASP A 134 -11.96 -6.26 -23.20
C ASP A 134 -11.41 -5.99 -21.79
N GLY A 135 -12.27 -5.71 -20.81
CA GLY A 135 -11.85 -5.35 -19.46
C GLY A 135 -11.19 -3.97 -19.37
N VAL A 136 -10.64 -3.65 -18.21
CA VAL A 136 -9.93 -2.37 -17.93
C VAL A 136 -8.43 -2.54 -18.16
N LEU A 137 -7.87 -1.68 -19.02
CA LEU A 137 -6.45 -1.70 -19.39
C LEU A 137 -5.58 -0.97 -18.35
N PHE A 138 -4.59 -1.68 -17.82
CA PHE A 138 -3.47 -1.15 -17.04
C PHE A 138 -2.22 -1.14 -17.91
N LYS A 139 -1.72 0.04 -18.27
CA LYS A 139 -0.63 0.19 -19.24
C LYS A 139 0.74 -0.14 -18.66
N ASN A 140 0.94 0.16 -17.37
CA ASN A 140 2.24 0.11 -16.70
C ASN A 140 2.33 -1.09 -15.73
N GLY A 141 1.29 -1.29 -14.95
CA GLY A 141 1.17 -2.39 -13.98
C GLY A 141 -0.11 -2.22 -13.16
N ALA A 142 -0.67 -3.31 -12.71
CA ALA A 142 -1.85 -3.33 -11.85
C ALA A 142 -1.43 -3.69 -10.42
N TYR A 143 -1.73 -2.80 -9.48
CA TYR A 143 -1.48 -2.99 -8.05
C TYR A 143 -2.76 -2.73 -7.28
N ALA A 144 -3.04 -3.56 -6.27
CA ALA A 144 -4.20 -3.38 -5.40
C ALA A 144 -3.81 -2.59 -4.16
N LYS A 145 -4.55 -1.54 -3.83
CA LYS A 145 -4.46 -0.79 -2.56
C LYS A 145 -5.72 -1.06 -1.74
N PHE A 146 -5.56 -1.31 -0.46
CA PHE A 146 -6.66 -1.56 0.47
C PHE A 146 -6.19 -1.28 1.91
N ALA A 147 -7.14 -1.07 2.83
CA ALA A 147 -6.82 -1.03 4.25
C ALA A 147 -7.04 -2.41 4.88
N ILE A 148 -6.15 -2.83 5.76
CA ILE A 148 -6.27 -4.07 6.53
C ILE A 148 -7.51 -4.00 7.43
N GLY A 149 -8.24 -5.12 7.54
CA GLY A 149 -9.53 -5.17 8.23
C GLY A 149 -10.72 -4.65 7.41
N LYS A 150 -10.53 -4.41 6.10
CA LYS A 150 -11.58 -3.99 5.16
C LYS A 150 -11.81 -5.00 4.04
N CYS A 151 -10.82 -5.86 3.81
CA CYS A 151 -10.83 -6.89 2.78
C CYS A 151 -10.09 -8.12 3.31
N GLU A 152 -10.76 -9.25 3.46
CA GLU A 152 -10.16 -10.51 3.91
C GLU A 152 -9.36 -11.14 2.76
N SER A 153 -9.95 -11.21 1.59
CA SER A 153 -9.27 -11.69 0.40
C SER A 153 -9.71 -10.97 -0.87
N LEU A 154 -8.80 -10.92 -1.83
CA LEU A 154 -8.99 -10.29 -3.13
C LEU A 154 -8.58 -11.26 -4.24
N THR A 155 -9.49 -11.54 -5.16
CA THR A 155 -9.21 -12.29 -6.40
C THR A 155 -9.38 -11.36 -7.59
N VAL A 156 -8.35 -11.26 -8.43
CA VAL A 156 -8.39 -10.44 -9.65
C VAL A 156 -8.26 -11.35 -10.86
N PHE A 157 -9.25 -11.29 -11.74
CA PHE A 157 -9.25 -11.99 -13.03
C PHE A 157 -8.60 -11.09 -14.09
N ARG A 158 -7.58 -11.59 -14.74
CA ARG A 158 -6.78 -10.84 -15.71
C ARG A 158 -6.31 -11.70 -16.89
N ASP A 159 -5.89 -11.01 -17.95
CA ASP A 159 -5.16 -11.58 -19.10
C ASP A 159 -3.67 -11.34 -18.98
#